data_0099160dca7e080e77fc67e20a2aa870
#
_entry.id   0099160dca7e080e77fc67e20a2aa870
#
_cell.length_a   1.000
_cell.length_b   1.000
_cell.length_c   1.000
_cell.angle_alpha   90.00
_cell.angle_beta   90.00
_cell.angle_gamma   90.00
#
_symmetry.space_group_name_H-M   'P 1'
#
loop_
_entity.id
_entity.type
_entity.pdbx_description
1 polymer ?
#
loop_
_entity_poly.entity_id
_entity_poly.type
_entity_poly.pdbx_seq_one_letter_code
_entity_poly.pdbx_strand_id
1 'polypeptide(L)' 'MTISLLDGSLKLGVFFDKGDHDFEDNICICFKENCPEEEKIFYAVETNIYITPEQARELASLLLDAADQSSHASR' A
#
# COMPACT_ATOMS: atom_id res chain seq x y z
N MET A 1 -7.25 4.95 -6.46
CA MET A 1 -7.47 3.50 -6.63
C MET A 1 -7.25 2.78 -5.31
N THR A 2 -8.15 1.89 -4.98
CA THR A 2 -8.08 1.15 -3.72
C THR A 2 -8.28 -0.34 -3.97
N ILE A 3 -7.65 -1.15 -3.14
CA ILE A 3 -7.86 -2.59 -3.13
C ILE A 3 -8.15 -3.05 -1.71
N SER A 4 -8.84 -4.18 -1.58
CA SER A 4 -9.12 -4.78 -0.29
C SER A 4 -8.16 -5.94 -0.05
N LEU A 5 -7.61 -5.98 1.14
CA LEU A 5 -6.68 -7.02 1.58
C LEU A 5 -7.24 -7.67 2.85
N LEU A 6 -6.70 -8.83 3.20
CA LEU A 6 -7.03 -9.53 4.45
C LEU A 6 -8.56 -9.65 4.64
N ASP A 7 -9.23 -10.21 3.62
CA ASP A 7 -10.68 -10.45 3.64
C ASP A 7 -11.50 -9.18 3.90
N GLY A 8 -10.97 -8.03 3.45
CA GLY A 8 -11.68 -6.76 3.57
C GLY A 8 -11.41 -5.99 4.85
N SER A 9 -10.63 -6.55 5.77
CA SER A 9 -10.30 -5.85 7.02
C SER A 9 -9.28 -4.74 6.82
N LEU A 10 -8.53 -4.77 5.72
CA LEU A 10 -7.54 -3.75 5.37
C LEU A 10 -7.80 -3.25 3.96
N LYS A 11 -7.88 -1.93 3.83
CA LYS A 11 -8.00 -1.29 2.53
C LYS A 11 -6.73 -0.52 2.24
N LEU A 12 -6.21 -0.70 1.03
CA LEU A 12 -5.00 -0.02 0.56
C LEU A 12 -5.37 0.92 -0.58
N GLY A 13 -5.07 2.19 -0.42
CA GLY A 13 -5.24 3.19 -1.47
C GLY A 13 -3.90 3.72 -1.91
N VAL A 14 -3.76 4.01 -3.21
CA VAL A 14 -2.55 4.61 -3.77
C VAL A 14 -2.97 5.82 -4.57
N PHE A 15 -2.38 6.97 -4.26
CA PHE A 15 -2.76 8.25 -4.86
C PHE A 15 -1.53 9.06 -5.25
N PHE A 16 -1.66 9.83 -6.33
CA PHE A 16 -0.70 10.86 -6.67
C PHE A 16 -1.17 12.18 -6.03
N ASP A 17 -0.34 12.75 -5.17
CA ASP A 17 -0.66 14.01 -4.50
C ASP A 17 -0.14 15.18 -5.32
N LYS A 18 -1.05 15.86 -6.01
CA LYS A 18 -0.71 17.00 -6.87
C LYS A 18 -0.42 18.28 -6.08
N GLY A 19 -0.82 18.34 -4.82
CA GLY A 19 -0.71 19.56 -4.03
C GLY A 19 0.67 19.82 -3.48
N ASP A 20 1.55 18.83 -3.55
CA ASP A 20 2.85 18.90 -2.89
C ASP A 20 3.98 18.93 -3.92
N HIS A 21 4.18 20.12 -4.52
CA HIS A 21 5.21 20.31 -5.53
C HIS A 21 6.62 20.48 -4.96
N ASP A 22 6.71 20.78 -3.66
CA ASP A 22 8.00 21.06 -3.03
C ASP A 22 8.73 19.81 -2.59
N PHE A 23 8.06 18.67 -2.60
CA PHE A 23 8.62 17.40 -2.17
C PHE A 23 8.60 16.37 -3.30
N GLU A 24 9.64 15.55 -3.35
CA GLU A 24 9.74 14.49 -4.34
C GLU A 24 8.84 13.30 -4.00
N ASP A 25 8.51 13.13 -2.71
CA ASP A 25 7.66 12.05 -2.22
C ASP A 25 6.18 12.41 -2.34
N ASN A 26 5.69 12.35 -3.56
CA ASN A 26 4.32 12.73 -3.89
C ASN A 26 3.40 11.54 -4.20
N ILE A 27 3.83 10.34 -3.92
CA ILE A 27 2.99 9.15 -4.03
C ILE A 27 2.55 8.76 -2.63
N CYS A 28 1.25 8.80 -2.38
CA CYS A 28 0.68 8.46 -1.08
C CYS A 28 0.15 7.04 -1.07
N ILE A 29 0.58 6.25 -0.10
CA ILE A 29 0.01 4.94 0.18
C ILE A 29 -0.79 5.07 1.46
N CYS A 30 -2.10 4.80 1.38
CA CYS A 30 -3.02 4.95 2.50
C CYS A 30 -3.52 3.59 2.94
N PHE A 31 -3.43 3.32 4.23
CA PHE A 31 -3.95 2.09 4.83
C PHE A 31 -5.12 2.44 5.74
N LYS A 32 -6.25 1.78 5.54
CA LYS A 32 -7.43 1.93 6.39
C LYS A 32 -7.85 0.56 6.90
N GLU A 33 -7.98 0.43 8.20
CA GLU A 33 -8.38 -0.82 8.82
C GLU A 33 -9.83 -0.75 9.30
N ASN A 34 -10.61 -1.75 8.92
CA ASN A 34 -12.00 -1.89 9.31
C ASN A 34 -12.17 -3.21 10.05
N CYS A 35 -11.65 -3.26 11.27
CA CYS A 35 -11.65 -4.47 12.09
C CYS A 35 -11.67 -4.08 13.57
N PRO A 36 -11.95 -5.03 14.49
CA PRO A 36 -11.84 -4.78 15.92
C PRO A 36 -10.46 -4.29 16.30
N GLU A 37 -10.39 -3.44 17.32
CA GLU A 37 -9.15 -2.80 17.73
C GLU A 37 -8.03 -3.79 18.05
N GLU A 38 -8.37 -4.93 18.61
CA GLU A 38 -7.41 -5.99 18.95
C GLU A 38 -6.80 -6.67 17.73
N GLU A 39 -7.41 -6.52 16.54
CA GLU A 39 -6.92 -7.09 15.29
C GLU A 39 -6.19 -6.09 14.41
N LYS A 40 -6.15 -4.82 14.83
CA LYS A 40 -5.52 -3.77 14.03
C LYS A 40 -4.01 -3.95 13.98
N ILE A 41 -3.46 -3.78 12.79
CA ILE A 41 -2.01 -3.85 12.56
C ILE A 41 -1.34 -2.54 12.93
N PHE A 42 -1.95 -1.42 12.56
CA PHE A 42 -1.35 -0.09 12.72
C PHE A 42 -1.85 0.65 13.94
N TYR A 43 -2.86 0.14 14.64
CA TYR A 43 -3.48 0.78 15.81
C TYR A 43 -4.00 2.20 15.53
N ALA A 44 -4.30 2.47 14.26
CA ALA A 44 -4.81 3.76 13.82
C ALA A 44 -5.95 3.55 12.84
N VAL A 45 -6.86 4.54 12.75
CA VAL A 45 -7.96 4.48 11.80
C VAL A 45 -7.42 4.54 10.37
N GLU A 46 -6.39 5.35 10.17
CA GLU A 46 -5.80 5.58 8.87
C GLU A 46 -4.29 5.82 9.02
N THR A 47 -3.52 5.21 8.14
CA THR A 47 -2.08 5.38 8.09
C THR A 47 -1.67 5.77 6.68
N ASN A 48 -0.95 6.87 6.55
CA ASN A 48 -0.49 7.37 5.25
C ASN A 48 1.03 7.38 5.19
N ILE A 49 1.57 6.89 4.08
CA ILE A 49 2.99 6.87 3.82
C ILE A 49 3.23 7.58 2.49
N TYR A 50 4.22 8.46 2.45
CA TYR A 50 4.58 9.19 1.24
C TYR A 50 5.92 8.71 0.72
N ILE A 51 5.95 8.34 -0.56
CA ILE A 51 7.16 7.82 -1.20
C ILE A 51 7.38 8.53 -2.53
N THR A 52 8.60 8.43 -3.06
CA THR A 52 8.92 9.00 -4.37
C THR A 52 8.40 8.10 -5.48
N PRO A 53 8.23 8.65 -6.71
CA PRO A 53 7.85 7.81 -7.84
C PRO A 53 8.82 6.66 -8.10
N GLU A 54 10.10 6.88 -7.89
CA GLU A 54 11.11 5.83 -8.06
C GLU A 54 10.92 4.70 -7.05
N GLN A 55 10.69 5.06 -5.79
CA GLN A 55 10.41 4.08 -4.75
C GLN A 55 9.11 3.33 -5.02
N ALA A 56 8.11 4.01 -5.57
CA ALA A 56 6.85 3.37 -5.95
C ALA A 56 7.08 2.32 -7.04
N ARG A 57 7.92 2.63 -8.02
CA ARG A 57 8.24 1.69 -9.09
C ARG A 57 9.04 0.48 -8.58
N GLU A 58 9.98 0.72 -7.66
CA GLU A 58 10.72 -0.36 -7.02
C GLU A 58 9.80 -1.28 -6.23
N LEU A 59 8.89 -0.70 -5.45
CA LEU A 59 7.93 -1.48 -4.68
C LEU A 59 7.03 -2.32 -5.59
N ALA A 60 6.54 -1.73 -6.67
CA ALA A 60 5.71 -2.44 -7.63
C ALA A 60 6.46 -3.62 -8.24
N SER A 61 7.74 -3.41 -8.60
CA SER A 61 8.58 -4.47 -9.17
C SER A 61 8.78 -5.61 -8.17
N LEU A 62 9.06 -5.28 -6.92
CA LEU A 62 9.25 -6.30 -5.88
C LEU A 62 7.96 -7.11 -5.64
N LEU A 63 6.83 -6.44 -5.65
CA LEU A 63 5.54 -7.12 -5.49
C LEU A 63 5.24 -8.06 -6.65
N LEU A 64 5.52 -7.62 -7.87
CA LEU A 64 5.31 -8.45 -9.05
C LEU A 64 6.24 -9.67 -9.04
N ASP A 65 7.50 -9.48 -8.69
CA ASP A 65 8.45 -10.58 -8.59
C ASP A 65 8.02 -11.62 -7.56
N ALA A 66 7.59 -11.15 -6.39
CA ALA A 66 7.12 -12.05 -5.34
C ALA A 66 5.87 -12.83 -5.78
N ALA A 67 4.95 -12.15 -6.45
CA ALA A 67 3.74 -12.79 -6.96
C ALA A 67 4.08 -13.87 -8.01
N ASP A 68 5.03 -13.56 -8.90
CA ASP A 68 5.48 -14.54 -9.90
C ASP A 68 6.13 -15.74 -9.25
N GLN A 69 6.98 -15.54 -8.25
CA GLN A 69 7.62 -16.62 -7.51
C GLN A 69 6.58 -17.51 -6.83
N SER A 70 5.58 -16.88 -6.22
CA SER A 70 4.50 -17.60 -5.56
C SER A 70 3.70 -18.46 -6.55
N SER A 71 3.42 -17.91 -7.71
CA SER A 71 2.69 -18.64 -8.75
C SER A 71 3.48 -19.87 -9.25
N HIS A 72 4.80 -19.76 -9.37
CA HIS A 72 5.65 -20.87 -9.76
C HIS A 72 5.80 -21.89 -8.64
N ALA A 73 5.89 -21.44 -7.40
CA ALA A 73 6.08 -22.30 -6.24
C ALA A 73 4.85 -23.16 -5.94
N SER A 74 3.65 -22.69 -6.28
CA SER A 74 2.42 -23.42 -6.02
C SER A 74 2.15 -24.57 -6.99
N ARG A 75 3.07 -24.83 -7.87
CA ARG A 75 3.02 -25.97 -8.78
C ARG A 75 3.94 -27.08 -8.25
#